data_5d474df5625f705a4a46db50798ec93d
#
_entry.id   5d474df5625f705a4a46db50798ec93d
#
_cell.length_a   1.000
_cell.length_b   1.000
_cell.length_c   1.000
_cell.angle_alpha   90.00
_cell.angle_beta   90.00
_cell.angle_gamma   90.00
#
_symmetry.space_group_name_H-M   'P 1'
#
loop_
_entity.id
_entity.type
_entity.pdbx_description
1 polymer ?
#
loop_
_entity_poly.entity_id
_entity_poly.type
_entity_poly.pdbx_seq_one_letter_code
_entity_poly.pdbx_strand_id
1 'polypeptide(L)'
;LLVAVLELKVKEIMVVAHYDCGMRGLNADAFLGKAREQGIPDDRVATLRHAGIDLDGWLTGFDNVEDSVRHTVGIIRRHPLMPDNVAVHGLVIHPATGKLNLVVDGKTGSTA
;
A
#
# COMPACT_ATOMS: atom_id res chain seq x y z
N LEU A 1 2.34 -2.55 -13.07
CA LEU A 1 1.41 -3.64 -12.78
C LEU A 1 0.43 -3.87 -13.94
N LEU A 2 -0.23 -2.82 -14.43
CA LEU A 2 -1.16 -2.95 -15.57
C LEU A 2 -0.45 -3.42 -16.85
N VAL A 3 0.78 -2.99 -17.09
CA VAL A 3 1.58 -3.48 -18.22
C VAL A 3 1.81 -4.98 -18.13
N ALA A 4 2.16 -5.47 -16.93
CA ALA A 4 2.35 -6.91 -16.72
C ALA A 4 1.08 -7.70 -16.98
N VAL A 5 -0.07 -7.20 -16.55
CA VAL A 5 -1.36 -7.86 -16.74
C VAL A 5 -1.80 -7.83 -18.20
N LEU A 6 -1.80 -6.65 -18.82
CA LEU A 6 -2.39 -6.44 -20.14
C LEU A 6 -1.45 -6.84 -21.28
N GLU A 7 -0.15 -6.58 -21.13
CA GLU A 7 0.85 -6.91 -22.17
C GLU A 7 1.46 -8.29 -22.00
N LEU A 8 1.79 -8.68 -20.75
CA LEU A 8 2.46 -9.94 -20.47
C LEU A 8 1.50 -11.05 -20.06
N LYS A 9 0.22 -10.76 -19.94
CA LYS A 9 -0.85 -11.72 -19.64
C LYS A 9 -0.66 -12.43 -18.30
N VAL A 10 -0.22 -11.70 -17.30
CA VAL A 10 -0.12 -12.20 -15.93
C VAL A 10 -1.51 -12.54 -15.40
N LYS A 11 -1.66 -13.68 -14.75
CA LYS A 11 -2.94 -14.20 -14.24
C LYS A 11 -3.07 -14.13 -12.73
N GLU A 12 -1.97 -14.03 -12.02
CA GLU A 12 -1.96 -13.93 -10.56
C GLU A 12 -1.01 -12.84 -10.10
N ILE A 13 -1.45 -12.09 -9.12
CA ILE A 13 -0.68 -11.04 -8.47
C ILE A 13 -0.61 -11.35 -6.99
N MET A 14 0.58 -11.25 -6.40
CA MET A 14 0.77 -11.39 -4.96
C MET A 14 1.28 -10.07 -4.39
N VAL A 15 0.52 -9.51 -3.46
CA VAL A 15 0.94 -8.35 -2.65
C VAL A 15 1.51 -8.91 -1.36
N VAL A 16 2.80 -8.71 -1.14
CA VAL A 16 3.49 -9.25 0.03
C VAL A 16 4.02 -8.09 0.87
N ALA A 17 3.55 -7.98 2.10
CA ALA A 17 4.11 -7.08 3.10
C ALA A 17 4.91 -7.87 4.13
N HIS A 18 5.60 -7.18 5.02
CA HIS A 18 6.36 -7.83 6.08
C HIS A 18 5.99 -7.24 7.44
N TYR A 19 6.09 -8.05 8.49
CA TYR A 19 5.95 -7.57 9.86
C TYR A 19 7.14 -6.68 10.23
N ASP A 20 7.00 -5.90 11.29
CA ASP A 20 8.02 -4.96 11.78
C ASP A 20 8.40 -3.88 10.76
N CYS A 21 7.42 -3.47 9.93
CA CYS A 21 7.62 -2.38 8.98
C CYS A 21 7.76 -1.04 9.72
N GLY A 22 8.82 -0.29 9.40
CA GLY A 22 9.07 1.04 9.98
C GLY A 22 8.04 2.09 9.59
N MET A 23 7.20 1.82 8.61
CA MET A 23 6.10 2.71 8.20
C MET A 23 4.83 2.54 9.04
N ARG A 24 4.81 1.55 9.94
CA ARG A 24 3.68 1.33 10.83
C ARG A 24 3.49 2.52 11.75
N GLY A 25 2.28 3.01 11.86
CA GLY A 25 1.95 4.15 12.71
C GLY A 25 2.46 5.49 12.19
N LEU A 26 2.91 5.56 10.94
CA LEU A 26 3.32 6.82 10.34
C LEU A 26 2.15 7.82 10.36
N ASN A 27 2.43 9.03 10.86
CA ASN A 27 1.46 10.10 10.98
C ASN A 27 1.94 11.31 10.16
N ALA A 28 1.07 11.85 9.31
CA ALA A 28 1.40 12.96 8.44
C ALA A 28 1.84 14.21 9.23
N ASP A 29 1.14 14.54 10.31
CA ASP A 29 1.48 15.71 11.12
C ASP A 29 2.84 15.58 11.79
N ALA A 30 3.14 14.42 12.35
CA ALA A 30 4.44 14.15 12.97
C ALA A 30 5.57 14.17 11.94
N PHE A 31 5.34 13.61 10.76
CA PHE A 31 6.30 13.62 9.67
C PHE A 31 6.59 15.04 9.18
N LEU A 32 5.54 15.83 8.94
CA LEU A 32 5.68 17.24 8.51
C LEU A 32 6.33 18.10 9.58
N GLY A 33 6.09 17.79 10.87
CA GLY A 33 6.80 18.44 11.98
C GLY A 33 8.30 18.21 11.94
N LYS A 34 8.73 16.98 11.65
CA LYS A 34 10.15 16.65 11.45
C LYS A 34 10.75 17.37 10.25
N ALA A 35 9.99 17.52 9.17
CA ALA A 35 10.43 18.27 8.01
C ALA A 35 10.69 19.74 8.37
N ARG A 36 9.82 20.36 9.16
CA ARG A 36 10.03 21.74 9.66
C ARG A 36 11.29 21.86 10.50
N GLU A 37 11.52 20.92 11.41
CA GLU A 37 12.72 20.88 12.25
C GLU A 37 14.01 20.83 11.42
N GLN A 38 13.95 20.22 10.25
CA GLN A 38 15.08 20.14 9.33
C GLN A 38 15.17 21.31 8.35
N GLY A 39 14.35 22.33 8.53
CA GLY A 39 14.40 23.56 7.77
C GLY A 39 13.61 23.56 6.46
N ILE A 40 12.71 22.62 6.27
CA ILE A 40 11.83 22.61 5.09
C ILE A 40 10.68 23.62 5.33
N PRO A 41 10.54 24.66 4.46
CA PRO A 41 9.50 25.67 4.64
C PRO A 41 8.09 25.12 4.43
N ASP A 42 7.12 25.64 5.19
CA ASP A 42 5.71 25.26 5.07
C ASP A 42 5.11 25.57 3.70
N ASP A 43 5.62 26.56 2.98
CA ASP A 43 5.14 26.92 1.65
C ASP A 43 5.38 25.80 0.62
N ARG A 44 6.39 24.97 0.79
CA ARG A 44 6.61 23.79 -0.06
C ARG A 44 5.50 22.75 0.13
N VAL A 45 5.06 22.54 1.36
CA VAL A 45 3.93 21.66 1.67
C VAL A 45 2.64 22.21 1.06
N ALA A 46 2.40 23.50 1.21
CA ALA A 46 1.23 24.17 0.64
C ALA A 46 1.23 24.07 -0.90
N THR A 47 2.38 24.19 -1.53
CA THR A 47 2.53 24.04 -2.98
C THR A 47 2.12 22.64 -3.45
N LEU A 48 2.55 21.61 -2.76
CA LEU A 48 2.19 20.21 -3.10
C LEU A 48 0.67 19.98 -2.93
N ARG A 49 0.07 20.47 -1.86
CA ARG A 49 -1.37 20.36 -1.64
C ARG A 49 -2.17 21.12 -2.70
N HIS A 50 -1.70 22.30 -3.07
CA HIS A 50 -2.34 23.08 -4.12
C HIS A 50 -2.26 22.39 -5.49
N ALA A 51 -1.21 21.64 -5.75
CA ALA A 51 -1.05 20.85 -6.96
C ALA A 51 -1.94 19.59 -6.98
N GLY A 52 -2.74 19.36 -5.94
CA GLY A 52 -3.67 18.23 -5.88
C GLY A 52 -3.09 16.96 -5.27
N ILE A 53 -1.92 17.02 -4.64
CA ILE A 53 -1.31 15.87 -3.97
C ILE A 53 -1.91 15.73 -2.58
N ASP A 54 -2.51 14.57 -2.30
CA ASP A 54 -3.05 14.24 -0.99
C ASP A 54 -1.91 13.76 -0.07
N LEU A 55 -1.22 14.72 0.56
CA LEU A 55 -0.11 14.42 1.45
C LEU A 55 -0.56 13.67 2.70
N ASP A 56 -1.73 13.99 3.23
CA ASP A 56 -2.22 13.35 4.44
C ASP A 56 -2.48 11.87 4.19
N GLY A 57 -3.12 11.53 3.08
CA GLY A 57 -3.32 10.13 2.69
C GLY A 57 -2.03 9.43 2.32
N TRP A 58 -1.13 10.12 1.62
CA TRP A 58 0.15 9.56 1.19
C TRP A 58 1.10 9.29 2.35
N LEU A 59 1.11 10.17 3.38
CA LEU A 59 1.98 10.06 4.54
C LEU A 59 1.33 9.30 5.70
N THR A 60 0.08 8.90 5.58
CA THR A 60 -0.59 8.11 6.62
C THR A 60 -0.05 6.69 6.60
N GLY A 61 0.49 6.25 7.74
CA GLY A 61 0.85 4.86 7.96
C GLY A 61 -0.38 4.00 8.25
N PHE A 62 -0.17 2.79 8.65
CA PHE A 62 -1.24 1.84 8.99
C PHE A 62 -0.97 1.26 10.38
N ASP A 63 -2.06 1.01 11.12
CA ASP A 63 -1.94 0.47 12.48
C ASP A 63 -1.57 -1.00 12.47
N ASN A 64 -1.96 -1.71 11.40
CA ASN A 64 -1.71 -3.12 11.28
C ASN A 64 -1.41 -3.46 9.82
N VAL A 65 -0.41 -4.31 9.63
CA VAL A 65 0.12 -4.61 8.31
C VAL A 65 -0.88 -5.41 7.47
N GLU A 66 -1.70 -6.23 8.08
CA GLU A 66 -2.75 -7.00 7.39
C GLU A 66 -3.78 -6.07 6.75
N ASP A 67 -4.19 -5.00 7.44
CA ASP A 67 -5.12 -4.01 6.89
C ASP A 67 -4.49 -3.24 5.72
N SER A 68 -3.21 -2.96 5.79
CA SER A 68 -2.47 -2.37 4.67
C SER A 68 -2.52 -3.26 3.43
N VAL A 69 -2.31 -4.55 3.61
CA VAL A 69 -2.38 -5.53 2.51
C VAL A 69 -3.78 -5.59 1.92
N ARG A 70 -4.82 -5.65 2.77
CA ARG A 70 -6.22 -5.66 2.31
C ARG A 70 -6.55 -4.41 1.51
N HIS A 71 -6.10 -3.26 1.97
CA HIS A 71 -6.30 -1.99 1.30
C HIS A 71 -5.65 -1.98 -0.09
N THR A 72 -4.39 -2.40 -0.18
CA THR A 72 -3.66 -2.46 -1.44
C THR A 72 -4.29 -3.44 -2.42
N VAL A 73 -4.65 -4.64 -1.97
CA VAL A 73 -5.36 -5.63 -2.79
C VAL A 73 -6.67 -5.05 -3.31
N GLY A 74 -7.42 -4.35 -2.45
CA GLY A 74 -8.67 -3.71 -2.83
C GLY A 74 -8.50 -2.66 -3.93
N ILE A 75 -7.45 -1.82 -3.84
CA ILE A 75 -7.15 -0.82 -4.86
C ILE A 75 -6.85 -1.50 -6.20
N ILE A 76 -6.05 -2.55 -6.21
CA ILE A 76 -5.69 -3.27 -7.42
C ILE A 76 -6.92 -3.92 -8.05
N ARG A 77 -7.73 -4.60 -7.26
CA ARG A 77 -8.94 -5.30 -7.74
C ARG A 77 -9.98 -4.35 -8.33
N ARG A 78 -10.13 -3.17 -7.72
CA ARG A 78 -11.13 -2.19 -8.14
C ARG A 78 -10.65 -1.27 -9.26
N HIS A 79 -9.42 -1.42 -9.70
CA HIS A 79 -8.91 -0.57 -10.78
C HIS A 79 -9.71 -0.83 -12.07
N PRO A 80 -10.22 0.22 -12.75
CA PRO A 80 -11.07 0.06 -13.92
C PRO A 80 -10.44 -0.72 -15.07
N LEU A 81 -9.11 -0.71 -15.19
CA LEU A 81 -8.39 -1.42 -16.25
C LEU A 81 -7.94 -2.82 -15.83
N MET A 82 -8.25 -3.26 -14.61
CA MET A 82 -7.88 -4.60 -14.16
C MET A 82 -8.91 -5.62 -14.60
N PRO A 83 -8.52 -6.64 -15.40
CA PRO A 83 -9.43 -7.69 -15.81
C PRO A 83 -9.95 -8.52 -14.62
N ASP A 84 -11.20 -8.98 -14.70
CA ASP A 84 -11.82 -9.74 -13.61
C ASP A 84 -11.21 -11.13 -13.39
N ASN A 85 -10.52 -11.66 -14.41
CA ASN A 85 -9.93 -13.00 -14.35
C ASN A 85 -8.52 -13.03 -13.75
N VAL A 86 -8.03 -11.93 -13.23
CA VAL A 86 -6.74 -11.85 -12.54
C VAL A 86 -6.96 -12.05 -11.04
N ALA A 87 -6.32 -13.06 -10.46
CA ALA A 87 -6.38 -13.31 -9.03
C ALA A 87 -5.36 -12.39 -8.32
N VAL A 88 -5.81 -11.69 -7.29
CA VAL A 88 -4.96 -10.79 -6.50
C VAL A 88 -4.93 -11.30 -5.07
N HIS A 89 -3.77 -11.78 -4.63
CA HIS A 89 -3.56 -12.34 -3.29
C HIS A 89 -2.87 -11.31 -2.40
N GLY A 90 -3.14 -11.38 -1.11
CA GLY A 90 -2.45 -10.58 -0.11
C GLY A 90 -1.81 -11.47 0.94
N LEU A 91 -0.54 -11.27 1.22
CA LEU A 91 0.24 -12.06 2.17
C LEU A 91 1.09 -11.16 3.05
N VAL A 92 1.47 -11.67 4.21
CA VAL A 92 2.44 -11.02 5.10
C VAL A 92 3.51 -12.03 5.47
N ILE A 93 4.77 -11.64 5.32
CA ILE A 93 5.92 -12.49 5.68
C ILE A 93 6.48 -12.07 7.03
N HIS A 94 6.91 -13.06 7.82
CA HIS A 94 7.70 -12.84 9.03
C HIS A 94 9.19 -12.81 8.65
N PRO A 95 9.87 -11.66 8.75
CA PRO A 95 11.28 -11.58 8.30
C PRO A 95 12.22 -12.50 9.06
N ALA A 96 11.92 -12.78 10.32
CA ALA A 96 12.78 -13.62 11.16
C ALA A 96 12.70 -15.10 10.82
N THR A 97 11.55 -15.57 10.33
CA THR A 97 11.30 -17.01 10.08
C THR A 97 11.05 -17.36 8.62
N GLY A 98 10.71 -16.36 7.80
CA GLY A 98 10.28 -16.57 6.42
C GLY A 98 8.87 -17.12 6.28
N LYS A 99 8.11 -17.25 7.38
CA LYS A 99 6.75 -17.75 7.34
C LYS A 99 5.81 -16.76 6.65
N LEU A 100 5.00 -17.26 5.72
CA LEU A 100 3.98 -16.48 5.02
C LEU A 100 2.61 -16.72 5.63
N ASN A 101 1.88 -15.64 5.89
CA ASN A 101 0.48 -15.69 6.30
C ASN A 101 -0.40 -15.17 5.15
N LEU A 102 -1.37 -15.95 4.74
CA LEU A 102 -2.35 -15.55 3.74
C LEU A 102 -3.38 -14.63 4.39
N VAL A 103 -3.54 -13.42 3.85
CA VAL A 103 -4.51 -12.42 4.32
C VAL A 103 -5.71 -12.35 3.39
N VAL A 104 -5.48 -12.37 2.08
CA VAL A 104 -6.53 -12.37 1.06
C VAL A 104 -6.25 -13.49 0.07
N ASP A 105 -7.23 -14.37 -0.12
CA ASP A 105 -7.17 -15.38 -1.18
C ASP A 105 -7.83 -14.80 -2.44
N GLY A 106 -7.02 -14.54 -3.46
CA GLY A 106 -7.48 -13.93 -4.70
C GLY A 106 -8.41 -14.83 -5.53
N LYS A 107 -8.35 -16.14 -5.33
CA LYS A 107 -9.20 -17.09 -6.06
C LYS A 107 -10.61 -17.17 -5.50
N THR A 108 -10.76 -17.05 -4.17
CA THR A 108 -12.07 -17.08 -3.52
C THR A 108 -12.66 -15.68 -3.34
N GLY A 109 -11.81 -14.65 -3.41
CA GLY A 109 -12.20 -13.28 -3.09
C GLY A 109 -12.41 -13.03 -1.62
N SER A 110 -12.21 -14.02 -0.76
CA SER A 110 -12.41 -13.90 0.69
C SER A 110 -11.14 -13.47 1.40
N THR A 111 -11.34 -12.83 2.57
CA THR A 111 -10.26 -12.47 3.49
C THR A 111 -10.00 -13.66 4.42
N ALA A 112 -8.78 -14.08 4.47
CA ALA A 112 -8.39 -15.17 5.37
C ALA A 112 -8.25 -14.70 6.81
#